data_f0d8763f4cbf1c8391b7694364707136
#
_entry.id   f0d8763f4cbf1c8391b7694364707136
#
_cell.length_a   1.000
_cell.length_b   1.000
_cell.length_c   1.000
_cell.angle_alpha   90.00
_cell.angle_beta   90.00
_cell.angle_gamma   90.00
#
_symmetry.space_group_name_H-M   'P 1'
#
loop_
_entity.id
_entity.type
_entity.pdbx_description
1 polymer ?
#
loop_
_entity_poly.entity_id
_entity_poly.type
_entity_poly.pdbx_seq_one_letter_code
_entity_poly.pdbx_strand_id
1 'polypeptide(L)'
;STALGKRNMAIILLAASTGLRSADIVRLKLSSIDWEQGEIYLIQSKTNGDVHLPLTADAGNAIKSYILSGRQASNHSEIFLSSVAPFMPMASVSVRTMFDKYLRKAGISRFPFDGKTFHGLRRRMGHNLLSTGCSINTIAQILGHQNTASTEKYLSLDYDRLKLCALDFKHINLMGGAF
;
A
#
# COMPACT_ATOMS: atom_id res chain seq x y z
N SER A 1 12.23 15.36 14.43
CA SER A 1 12.20 14.68 13.13
C SER A 1 12.55 15.67 12.02
N THR A 2 13.46 15.30 11.08
CA THR A 2 13.84 16.15 9.94
C THR A 2 12.71 16.25 8.92
N ALA A 3 12.74 17.27 8.05
CA ALA A 3 11.79 17.43 6.92
C ALA A 3 11.71 16.16 6.06
N LEU A 4 12.87 15.57 5.75
CA LEU A 4 12.96 14.29 5.03
C LEU A 4 12.32 13.14 5.81
N GLY A 5 12.52 13.06 7.12
CA GLY A 5 11.91 12.05 7.97
C GLY A 5 10.39 12.16 8.02
N LYS A 6 9.85 13.38 8.15
CA LYS A 6 8.40 13.64 8.11
C LYS A 6 7.77 13.21 6.79
N ARG A 7 8.37 13.59 5.65
CA ARG A 7 7.92 13.16 4.32
C ARG A 7 7.87 11.64 4.20
N ASN A 8 8.96 10.98 4.56
CA ASN A 8 9.10 9.55 4.38
C ASN A 8 8.15 8.76 5.29
N MET A 9 7.93 9.23 6.52
CA MET A 9 6.94 8.66 7.45
C MET A 9 5.53 8.78 6.86
N ALA A 10 5.16 9.95 6.37
CA ALA A 10 3.85 10.18 5.75
C ALA A 10 3.60 9.23 4.56
N ILE A 11 4.61 9.05 3.68
CA ILE A 11 4.51 8.12 2.55
C ILE A 11 4.31 6.66 3.01
N ILE A 12 5.06 6.22 4.03
CA ILE A 12 4.98 4.84 4.54
C ILE A 12 3.63 4.58 5.20
N LEU A 13 3.17 5.47 6.08
CA LEU A 13 1.88 5.33 6.76
C LEU A 13 0.72 5.36 5.77
N LEU A 14 0.76 6.28 4.80
CA LEU A 14 -0.24 6.33 3.74
C LEU A 14 -0.29 5.04 2.92
N ALA A 15 0.87 4.51 2.51
CA ALA A 15 0.93 3.26 1.77
C ALA A 15 0.42 2.06 2.58
N ALA A 16 0.73 2.02 3.87
CA ALA A 16 0.32 0.94 4.76
C ALA A 16 -1.19 0.94 5.01
N SER A 17 -1.81 2.13 5.15
CA SER A 17 -3.24 2.27 5.45
C SER A 17 -4.14 2.19 4.21
N THR A 18 -3.67 2.63 3.04
CA THR A 18 -4.49 2.70 1.82
C THR A 18 -4.15 1.65 0.77
N GLY A 19 -2.95 1.08 0.84
CA GLY A 19 -2.45 0.20 -0.22
C GLY A 19 -2.20 0.88 -1.56
N LEU A 20 -2.13 2.22 -1.64
CA LEU A 20 -1.86 2.96 -2.87
C LEU A 20 -0.52 2.58 -3.49
N ARG A 21 -0.45 2.63 -4.81
CA ARG A 21 0.81 2.42 -5.55
C ARG A 21 1.76 3.60 -5.34
N SER A 22 3.07 3.37 -5.39
CA SER A 22 4.05 4.45 -5.28
C SER A 22 3.82 5.57 -6.30
N ALA A 23 3.41 5.22 -7.52
CA ALA A 23 3.11 6.19 -8.56
C ALA A 23 1.87 7.06 -8.24
N ASP A 24 0.88 6.49 -7.56
CA ASP A 24 -0.33 7.21 -7.16
C ASP A 24 -0.02 8.12 -5.97
N ILE A 25 0.75 7.64 -5.00
CA ILE A 25 1.16 8.43 -3.82
C ILE A 25 1.95 9.70 -4.21
N VAL A 26 2.93 9.58 -5.11
CA VAL A 26 3.73 10.75 -5.50
C VAL A 26 2.96 11.77 -6.33
N ARG A 27 1.84 11.39 -6.91
CA ARG A 27 0.94 12.26 -7.68
C ARG A 27 -0.16 12.90 -6.85
N LEU A 28 -0.30 12.54 -5.56
CA LEU A 28 -1.26 13.18 -4.69
C LEU A 28 -0.99 14.68 -4.59
N LYS A 29 -2.01 15.47 -4.87
CA LYS A 29 -2.00 16.92 -4.77
C LYS A 29 -2.49 17.38 -3.40
N LEU A 30 -2.20 18.60 -3.03
CA LEU A 30 -2.73 19.23 -1.82
C LEU A 30 -4.28 19.21 -1.81
N SER A 31 -4.90 19.36 -3.00
CA SER A 31 -6.34 19.29 -3.19
C SER A 31 -6.91 17.85 -3.20
N SER A 32 -6.06 16.83 -3.18
CA SER A 32 -6.51 15.43 -3.13
C SER A 32 -7.00 14.99 -1.76
N ILE A 33 -6.84 15.82 -0.73
CA ILE A 33 -7.22 15.48 0.64
C ILE A 33 -8.33 16.39 1.09
N ASP A 34 -9.46 15.78 1.45
CA ASP A 34 -10.53 16.40 2.22
C ASP A 34 -10.20 16.21 3.71
N TRP A 35 -9.76 17.29 4.35
CA TRP A 35 -9.38 17.27 5.76
C TRP A 35 -10.57 17.24 6.70
N GLU A 36 -11.74 17.74 6.26
CA GLU A 36 -12.95 17.78 7.06
C GLU A 36 -13.59 16.39 7.12
N GLN A 37 -13.68 15.72 5.97
CA GLN A 37 -14.23 14.38 5.87
C GLN A 37 -13.20 13.28 6.21
N GLY A 38 -11.92 13.61 6.24
CA GLY A 38 -10.85 12.63 6.42
C GLY A 38 -10.73 11.65 5.25
N GLU A 39 -10.72 12.16 4.03
CA GLU A 39 -10.80 11.37 2.80
C GLU A 39 -9.75 11.77 1.78
N ILE A 40 -9.43 10.83 0.89
CA ILE A 40 -8.48 11.02 -0.21
C ILE A 40 -9.19 10.74 -1.53
N TYR A 41 -9.08 11.70 -2.46
CA TYR A 41 -9.59 11.61 -3.83
C TYR A 41 -8.43 11.62 -4.81
N LEU A 42 -8.38 10.63 -5.69
CA LEU A 42 -7.37 10.60 -6.74
C LEU A 42 -7.82 9.79 -7.96
N ILE A 43 -7.22 10.10 -9.11
CA ILE A 43 -7.32 9.28 -10.32
C ILE A 43 -6.09 8.38 -10.37
N GLN A 44 -6.29 7.07 -10.41
CA GLN A 44 -5.16 6.14 -10.43
C GLN A 44 -4.41 6.19 -11.76
N SER A 45 -3.09 6.23 -11.67
CA SER A 45 -2.20 6.37 -12.83
C SER A 45 -2.22 5.18 -13.79
N LYS A 46 -2.59 3.98 -13.34
CA LYS A 46 -2.58 2.77 -14.16
C LYS A 46 -3.94 2.43 -14.77
N THR A 47 -5.02 2.81 -14.10
CA THR A 47 -6.38 2.36 -14.44
C THR A 47 -7.28 3.50 -14.89
N ASN A 48 -6.84 4.75 -14.73
CA ASN A 48 -7.62 5.99 -14.89
C ASN A 48 -8.96 5.97 -14.13
N GLY A 49 -9.08 5.09 -13.12
CA GLY A 49 -10.27 5.01 -12.27
C GLY A 49 -10.19 6.03 -11.13
N ASP A 50 -11.32 6.63 -10.82
CA ASP A 50 -11.48 7.45 -9.62
C ASP A 50 -11.40 6.55 -8.39
N VAL A 51 -10.65 6.99 -7.39
CA VAL A 51 -10.48 6.29 -6.13
C VAL A 51 -10.76 7.24 -5.00
N HIS A 52 -11.61 6.78 -4.10
CA HIS A 52 -12.03 7.45 -2.90
C HIS A 52 -11.69 6.55 -1.70
N LEU A 53 -10.82 7.01 -0.82
CA LEU A 53 -10.28 6.23 0.27
C LEU A 53 -10.36 6.99 1.60
N PRO A 54 -10.63 6.32 2.72
CA PRO A 54 -10.52 6.93 4.03
C PRO A 54 -9.05 7.26 4.35
N LEU A 55 -8.83 8.41 4.95
CA LEU A 55 -7.55 8.85 5.47
C LEU A 55 -7.50 8.54 6.97
N THR A 56 -6.69 7.57 7.36
CA THR A 56 -6.50 7.26 8.79
C THR A 56 -5.86 8.43 9.54
N ALA A 57 -6.17 8.58 10.83
CA ALA A 57 -5.63 9.65 11.66
C ALA A 57 -4.10 9.70 11.64
N ASP A 58 -3.44 8.54 11.72
CA ASP A 58 -1.98 8.46 11.71
C ASP A 58 -1.38 8.96 10.38
N ALA A 59 -1.93 8.53 9.25
CA ALA A 59 -1.49 8.98 7.95
C ALA A 59 -1.77 10.46 7.74
N GLY A 60 -2.97 10.93 8.13
CA GLY A 60 -3.36 12.33 8.05
C GLY A 60 -2.45 13.24 8.88
N ASN A 61 -2.20 12.88 10.13
CA ASN A 61 -1.31 13.64 11.01
C ASN A 61 0.12 13.69 10.49
N ALA A 62 0.63 12.59 9.93
CA ALA A 62 1.95 12.54 9.34
C ALA A 62 2.05 13.44 8.08
N ILE A 63 1.04 13.40 7.22
CA ILE A 63 0.96 14.27 6.03
C ILE A 63 0.87 15.74 6.46
N LYS A 64 -0.01 16.08 7.40
CA LYS A 64 -0.16 17.42 7.95
C LYS A 64 1.17 17.93 8.54
N SER A 65 1.85 17.09 9.34
CA SER A 65 3.16 17.43 9.91
C SER A 65 4.21 17.71 8.83
N TYR A 66 4.20 16.93 7.74
CA TYR A 66 5.10 17.17 6.61
C TYR A 66 4.75 18.47 5.88
N ILE A 67 3.48 18.69 5.57
CA ILE A 67 3.04 19.92 4.83
C ILE A 67 3.41 21.15 5.62
N LEU A 68 3.11 21.20 6.92
CA LEU A 68 3.27 22.41 7.73
C LEU A 68 4.72 22.72 8.12
N SER A 69 5.58 21.70 8.24
CA SER A 69 6.91 21.90 8.81
C SER A 69 8.02 21.08 8.16
N GLY A 70 7.77 20.51 6.99
CA GLY A 70 8.77 19.72 6.25
C GLY A 70 8.77 19.96 4.75
N ARG A 71 7.62 20.30 4.17
CA ARG A 71 7.50 20.58 2.74
C ARG A 71 8.06 21.94 2.40
N GLN A 72 8.99 21.97 1.47
CA GLN A 72 9.56 23.22 0.98
C GLN A 72 8.55 24.00 0.13
N ALA A 73 8.66 25.33 0.11
CA ALA A 73 7.88 26.17 -0.78
C ALA A 73 8.18 25.80 -2.24
N SER A 74 7.13 25.61 -3.01
CA SER A 74 7.21 25.19 -4.41
C SER A 74 5.91 25.55 -5.13
N ASN A 75 6.00 25.81 -6.43
CA ASN A 75 4.85 26.04 -7.31
C ASN A 75 4.12 24.74 -7.69
N HIS A 76 4.64 23.58 -7.27
CA HIS A 76 4.02 22.29 -7.53
C HIS A 76 2.89 22.01 -6.56
N SER A 77 1.79 21.49 -7.08
CA SER A 77 0.61 21.14 -6.29
C SER A 77 0.75 19.79 -5.57
N GLU A 78 1.71 18.96 -5.95
CA GLU A 78 1.96 17.65 -5.36
C GLU A 78 2.38 17.79 -3.88
N ILE A 79 1.87 16.87 -3.05
CA ILE A 79 2.20 16.84 -1.63
C ILE A 79 3.69 16.52 -1.44
N PHE A 80 4.17 15.45 -2.09
CA PHE A 80 5.50 14.89 -1.85
C PHE A 80 6.52 15.39 -2.86
N LEU A 81 7.45 16.22 -2.38
CA LEU A 81 8.50 16.83 -3.19
C LEU A 81 9.86 16.16 -2.96
N SER A 82 10.77 16.35 -3.91
CA SER A 82 12.19 16.08 -3.74
C SER A 82 12.74 16.83 -2.53
N SER A 83 13.76 16.28 -1.88
CA SER A 83 14.47 16.93 -0.77
C SER A 83 15.58 17.86 -1.23
N VAL A 84 15.79 17.98 -2.54
CA VAL A 84 16.84 18.79 -3.17
C VAL A 84 16.19 19.80 -4.12
N ALA A 85 16.69 21.04 -4.09
CA ALA A 85 16.25 22.06 -5.04
C ALA A 85 16.41 21.57 -6.49
N PRO A 86 15.48 21.94 -7.38
CA PRO A 86 14.38 22.90 -7.24
C PRO A 86 13.07 22.35 -6.62
N PHE A 87 13.12 21.33 -5.76
CA PHE A 87 11.98 20.75 -5.04
C PHE A 87 10.85 20.27 -5.95
N MET A 88 11.23 19.57 -7.00
CA MET A 88 10.30 18.95 -7.95
C MET A 88 9.43 17.87 -7.30
N PRO A 89 8.28 17.49 -7.89
CA PRO A 89 7.52 16.33 -7.46
C PRO A 89 8.39 15.08 -7.36
N MET A 90 8.18 14.28 -6.31
CA MET A 90 9.00 13.10 -6.06
C MET A 90 8.74 12.01 -7.12
N ALA A 91 9.79 11.40 -7.65
CA ALA A 91 9.65 10.27 -8.57
C ALA A 91 9.25 8.98 -7.82
N SER A 92 8.40 8.15 -8.43
CA SER A 92 7.93 6.90 -7.82
C SER A 92 9.06 5.90 -7.52
N VAL A 93 10.12 5.90 -8.31
CA VAL A 93 11.32 5.07 -8.07
C VAL A 93 12.01 5.47 -6.75
N SER A 94 12.01 6.75 -6.40
CA SER A 94 12.63 7.25 -5.16
C SER A 94 11.92 6.72 -3.91
N VAL A 95 10.62 6.41 -4.01
CA VAL A 95 9.85 5.81 -2.90
C VAL A 95 10.39 4.41 -2.56
N ARG A 96 10.70 3.61 -3.58
CA ARG A 96 11.26 2.25 -3.38
C ARG A 96 12.64 2.33 -2.74
N THR A 97 13.51 3.17 -3.29
CA THR A 97 14.86 3.38 -2.76
C THR A 97 14.84 3.87 -1.31
N MET A 98 13.92 4.80 -1.02
CA MET A 98 13.69 5.30 0.33
C MET A 98 13.26 4.17 1.27
N PHE A 99 12.28 3.37 0.88
CA PHE A 99 11.76 2.26 1.69
C PHE A 99 12.84 1.22 1.98
N ASP A 100 13.62 0.82 0.97
CA ASP A 100 14.73 -0.11 1.12
C ASP A 100 15.81 0.40 2.08
N LYS A 101 16.05 1.73 2.10
CA LYS A 101 16.96 2.36 3.07
C LYS A 101 16.43 2.25 4.50
N TYR A 102 15.10 2.40 4.70
CA TYR A 102 14.48 2.27 6.02
C TYR A 102 14.49 0.83 6.51
N LEU A 103 14.23 -0.16 5.65
CA LEU A 103 14.34 -1.57 6.01
C LEU A 103 15.75 -1.90 6.51
N ARG A 104 16.78 -1.47 5.78
CA ARG A 104 18.19 -1.67 6.21
C ARG A 104 18.50 -1.00 7.54
N LYS A 105 18.02 0.23 7.75
CA LYS A 105 18.19 0.94 9.03
C LYS A 105 17.48 0.24 10.20
N ALA A 106 16.38 -0.45 9.93
CA ALA A 106 15.64 -1.23 10.91
C ALA A 106 16.24 -2.64 11.13
N GLY A 107 17.38 -2.97 10.52
CA GLY A 107 18.00 -4.29 10.61
C GLY A 107 17.23 -5.39 9.87
N ILE A 108 16.28 -5.01 9.00
CA ILE A 108 15.45 -5.98 8.26
C ILE A 108 16.17 -6.38 6.99
N SER A 109 16.69 -7.61 6.96
CA SER A 109 17.26 -8.21 5.76
C SER A 109 16.19 -8.56 4.73
N ARG A 110 16.51 -8.40 3.45
CA ARG A 110 15.67 -8.76 2.32
C ARG A 110 16.27 -9.94 1.57
N PHE A 111 15.38 -10.88 1.21
CA PHE A 111 15.71 -12.01 0.34
C PHE A 111 14.84 -11.95 -0.92
N PRO A 112 15.24 -12.57 -2.01
CA PRO A 112 14.39 -12.70 -3.19
C PRO A 112 13.04 -13.31 -2.81
N PHE A 113 11.97 -12.68 -3.29
CA PHE A 113 10.57 -13.12 -3.10
C PHE A 113 10.02 -13.08 -1.66
N ASP A 114 10.74 -12.52 -0.68
CA ASP A 114 10.28 -12.41 0.73
C ASP A 114 9.13 -11.40 0.97
N GLY A 115 8.72 -10.71 -0.07
CA GLY A 115 7.63 -9.74 0.01
C GLY A 115 7.96 -8.41 0.69
N LYS A 116 9.13 -8.26 1.29
CA LYS A 116 9.56 -7.05 2.01
C LYS A 116 9.92 -5.92 1.05
N THR A 117 8.94 -5.45 0.30
CA THR A 117 9.06 -4.36 -0.67
C THR A 117 8.02 -3.29 -0.37
N PHE A 118 8.19 -2.08 -0.94
CA PHE A 118 7.15 -1.06 -0.83
C PHE A 118 5.80 -1.57 -1.37
N HIS A 119 5.80 -2.33 -2.46
CA HIS A 119 4.60 -2.99 -2.97
C HIS A 119 4.06 -4.09 -2.03
N GLY A 120 4.90 -4.62 -1.14
CA GLY A 120 4.50 -5.55 -0.08
C GLY A 120 3.50 -4.94 0.90
N LEU A 121 3.57 -3.62 1.16
CA LEU A 121 2.58 -2.91 2.00
C LEU A 121 1.17 -3.03 1.40
N ARG A 122 1.05 -2.85 0.07
CA ARG A 122 -0.23 -3.03 -0.63
C ARG A 122 -0.72 -4.48 -0.58
N ARG A 123 0.17 -5.46 -0.73
CA ARG A 123 -0.20 -6.88 -0.56
C ARG A 123 -0.67 -7.17 0.85
N ARG A 124 0.00 -6.61 1.85
CA ARG A 124 -0.42 -6.75 3.25
C ARG A 124 -1.79 -6.13 3.50
N MET A 125 -2.07 -4.96 2.93
CA MET A 125 -3.39 -4.32 3.01
C MET A 125 -4.47 -5.22 2.39
N GLY A 126 -4.24 -5.75 1.18
CA GLY A 126 -5.17 -6.70 0.55
C GLY A 126 -5.41 -7.95 1.39
N HIS A 127 -4.36 -8.51 1.99
CA HIS A 127 -4.48 -9.65 2.90
C HIS A 127 -5.29 -9.30 4.16
N ASN A 128 -5.04 -8.13 4.77
CA ASN A 128 -5.79 -7.68 5.94
C ASN A 128 -7.28 -7.54 5.62
N LEU A 129 -7.63 -6.93 4.47
CA LEU A 129 -9.03 -6.81 4.03
C LEU A 129 -9.67 -8.18 3.82
N LEU A 130 -8.95 -9.14 3.26
CA LEU A 130 -9.43 -10.49 3.07
C LEU A 130 -9.69 -11.18 4.42
N SER A 131 -8.76 -11.04 5.38
CA SER A 131 -8.90 -11.64 6.71
C SER A 131 -10.05 -11.04 7.54
N THR A 132 -10.47 -9.80 7.25
CA THR A 132 -11.66 -9.20 7.85
C THR A 132 -12.97 -9.59 7.15
N GLY A 133 -12.93 -10.46 6.15
CA GLY A 133 -14.11 -10.96 5.46
C GLY A 133 -14.54 -10.14 4.23
N CYS A 134 -13.75 -9.13 3.82
CA CYS A 134 -14.06 -8.40 2.59
C CYS A 134 -14.05 -9.32 1.37
N SER A 135 -15.02 -9.13 0.47
CA SER A 135 -15.07 -9.89 -0.77
C SER A 135 -13.89 -9.53 -1.70
N ILE A 136 -13.46 -10.49 -2.52
CA ILE A 136 -12.39 -10.28 -3.50
C ILE A 136 -12.72 -9.12 -4.44
N ASN A 137 -14.00 -8.99 -4.83
CA ASN A 137 -14.43 -7.89 -5.69
C ASN A 137 -14.30 -6.54 -5.00
N THR A 138 -14.66 -6.46 -3.72
CA THR A 138 -14.49 -5.25 -2.90
C THR A 138 -13.00 -4.90 -2.76
N ILE A 139 -12.15 -5.88 -2.49
CA ILE A 139 -10.69 -5.68 -2.40
C ILE A 139 -10.13 -5.21 -3.75
N ALA A 140 -10.59 -5.79 -4.87
CA ALA A 140 -10.18 -5.37 -6.21
C ALA A 140 -10.55 -3.90 -6.47
N GLN A 141 -11.75 -3.48 -6.09
CA GLN A 141 -12.20 -2.09 -6.21
C GLN A 141 -11.35 -1.14 -5.34
N ILE A 142 -11.20 -1.43 -4.04
CA ILE A 142 -10.40 -0.62 -3.10
C ILE A 142 -8.96 -0.45 -3.62
N LEU A 143 -8.36 -1.54 -4.08
CA LEU A 143 -7.01 -1.51 -4.62
C LEU A 143 -6.95 -1.00 -6.07
N GLY A 144 -8.07 -0.80 -6.76
CA GLY A 144 -8.11 -0.39 -8.17
C GLY A 144 -7.43 -1.41 -9.07
N HIS A 145 -7.83 -2.67 -8.98
CA HIS A 145 -7.44 -3.72 -9.91
C HIS A 145 -8.46 -3.77 -11.04
N GLN A 146 -7.99 -3.71 -12.30
CA GLN A 146 -8.85 -3.89 -13.48
C GLN A 146 -9.32 -5.34 -13.66
N ASN A 147 -8.60 -6.30 -13.07
CA ASN A 147 -8.86 -7.72 -13.17
C ASN A 147 -8.77 -8.37 -11.79
N THR A 148 -9.76 -9.18 -11.43
CA THR A 148 -9.81 -9.95 -10.19
C THR A 148 -8.63 -10.92 -10.05
N ALA A 149 -8.07 -11.44 -11.16
CA ALA A 149 -6.88 -12.28 -11.15
C ALA A 149 -5.68 -11.63 -10.40
N SER A 150 -5.59 -10.31 -10.40
CA SER A 150 -4.59 -9.59 -9.59
C SER A 150 -4.89 -9.65 -8.10
N THR A 151 -6.15 -9.88 -7.72
CA THR A 151 -6.62 -9.96 -6.33
C THR A 151 -6.62 -11.41 -5.85
N GLU A 152 -6.81 -12.37 -6.73
CA GLU A 152 -6.76 -13.82 -6.43
C GLU A 152 -5.41 -14.26 -5.84
N LYS A 153 -4.34 -13.53 -6.14
CA LYS A 153 -3.03 -13.73 -5.51
C LYS A 153 -3.05 -13.56 -3.98
N TYR A 154 -4.05 -12.87 -3.45
CA TYR A 154 -4.22 -12.74 -2.00
C TYR A 154 -4.88 -13.99 -1.38
N LEU A 155 -5.68 -14.74 -2.15
CA LEU A 155 -6.24 -16.03 -1.71
C LEU A 155 -5.14 -17.06 -1.44
N SER A 156 -4.13 -17.12 -2.31
CA SER A 156 -3.01 -18.07 -2.12
C SER A 156 -2.16 -17.77 -0.90
N LEU A 157 -2.30 -16.58 -0.28
CA LEU A 157 -1.62 -16.18 0.93
C LEU A 157 -2.45 -16.48 2.20
N ASP A 158 -3.74 -16.83 2.06
CA ASP A 158 -4.62 -17.17 3.17
C ASP A 158 -4.65 -18.68 3.37
N TYR A 159 -3.50 -19.22 3.76
CA TYR A 159 -3.32 -20.67 3.98
C TYR A 159 -4.29 -21.23 5.03
N ASP A 160 -4.66 -20.46 6.04
CA ASP A 160 -5.55 -20.90 7.11
C ASP A 160 -6.99 -21.06 6.59
N ARG A 161 -7.46 -20.18 5.71
CA ARG A 161 -8.76 -20.33 5.04
C ARG A 161 -8.74 -21.43 3.98
N LEU A 162 -7.63 -21.60 3.26
CA LEU A 162 -7.48 -22.74 2.34
C LEU A 162 -7.55 -24.07 3.08
N LYS A 163 -6.99 -24.16 4.28
CA LYS A 163 -7.14 -25.36 5.15
C LYS A 163 -8.59 -25.63 5.57
N LEU A 164 -9.38 -24.57 5.83
CA LEU A 164 -10.81 -24.73 6.15
C LEU A 164 -11.63 -25.21 4.94
N CYS A 165 -11.19 -24.90 3.73
CA CYS A 165 -11.82 -25.37 2.48
C CYS A 165 -11.29 -26.74 2.04
N ALA A 166 -10.20 -27.24 2.63
CA ALA A 166 -9.65 -28.54 2.32
C ALA A 166 -10.60 -29.64 2.81
N LEU A 167 -10.91 -30.58 1.92
CA LEU A 167 -11.68 -31.76 2.29
C LEU A 167 -10.97 -32.51 3.42
N ASP A 168 -11.72 -32.88 4.47
CA ASP A 168 -11.19 -33.70 5.54
C ASP A 168 -11.02 -35.13 5.02
N PHE A 169 -9.79 -35.50 4.74
CA PHE A 169 -9.44 -36.87 4.27
C PHE A 169 -9.43 -37.93 5.35
N LYS A 170 -9.79 -37.62 6.61
CA LYS A 170 -9.79 -38.60 7.72
C LYS A 170 -10.73 -39.77 7.49
N HIS A 171 -11.70 -39.66 6.60
CA HIS A 171 -12.67 -40.72 6.29
C HIS A 171 -12.45 -41.37 4.91
N ILE A 172 -11.40 -41.01 4.18
CA ILE A 172 -11.03 -41.72 2.96
C ILE A 172 -10.18 -42.93 3.35
N ASN A 173 -10.85 -44.07 3.54
CA ASN A 173 -10.18 -45.35 3.59
C ASN A 173 -9.55 -45.58 2.20
N LEU A 174 -8.25 -45.45 2.08
CA LEU A 174 -7.51 -45.98 0.95
C LEU A 174 -7.53 -47.50 1.04
N MET A 175 -8.69 -48.12 0.73
CA MET A 175 -8.80 -49.55 0.55
C MET A 175 -7.99 -49.92 -0.70
N GLY A 176 -6.88 -50.62 -0.46
CA GLY A 176 -6.35 -51.66 -1.31
C GLY A 176 -5.91 -51.27 -2.70
N GLY A 177 -4.64 -51.26 -2.88
CA GLY A 177 -3.93 -51.37 -4.14
C GLY A 177 -2.58 -51.99 -3.89
N ALA A 178 -2.55 -53.26 -3.64
CA ALA A 178 -1.36 -54.05 -3.87
C ALA A 178 -1.06 -54.04 -5.35
N PHE A 179 0.11 -53.58 -5.74
CA PHE A 179 0.89 -54.02 -6.90
C PHE A 179 2.34 -54.01 -6.54
#